data_3b8bd2203ee25d98b08f17a1e20c14d3
#
_entry.id   3b8bd2203ee25d98b08f17a1e20c14d3
#
_cell.length_a   1.000
_cell.length_b   1.000
_cell.length_c   1.000
_cell.angle_alpha   90.00
_cell.angle_beta   90.00
_cell.angle_gamma   90.00
#
_symmetry.space_group_name_H-M   'P 1'
#
loop_
_entity.id
_entity.type
_entity.pdbx_description
1 polymer ?
#
loop_
_entity_poly.entity_id
_entity_poly.type
_entity_poly.pdbx_seq_one_letter_code
_entity_poly.pdbx_strand_id
1 'polypeptide(L)'
;MKWQGRRQSDNMEDRRGMSNGGKSLVGGGIIGIIILLVNIFGGENAQMITPVLEQFNNQSQSATTEQRDLTPSEIEEGKFVKTILADNEDVWNKIFQENNLQFEAAKIVLFSGQVETACGGASSASGPFYCPGDQKIYMDMSFFEEL
;
A
#
# COMPACT_ATOMS: atom_id res chain seq x y z
N MET A 1 -19.79 -12.70 18.05
CA MET A 1 -18.44 -13.30 18.27
C MET A 1 -17.65 -12.36 19.19
N LYS A 2 -16.99 -12.90 20.24
CA LYS A 2 -16.19 -12.06 21.15
C LYS A 2 -14.74 -12.08 20.67
N TRP A 3 -14.32 -11.03 19.98
CA TRP A 3 -12.97 -10.89 19.43
C TRP A 3 -12.15 -9.80 20.15
N GLN A 4 -12.81 -8.86 20.83
CA GLN A 4 -12.16 -7.78 21.58
C GLN A 4 -11.31 -8.31 22.72
N GLY A 5 -10.11 -7.74 22.90
CA GLY A 5 -9.18 -8.17 23.95
C GLY A 5 -8.38 -9.45 23.65
N ARG A 6 -8.54 -10.03 22.45
CA ARG A 6 -7.77 -11.21 22.01
C ARG A 6 -6.46 -10.79 21.34
N ARG A 7 -5.55 -11.76 21.11
CA ARG A 7 -4.30 -11.56 20.38
C ARG A 7 -4.56 -10.97 19.00
N GLN A 8 -3.72 -10.07 18.58
CA GLN A 8 -3.72 -9.48 17.24
C GLN A 8 -2.44 -9.87 16.51
N SER A 9 -2.56 -10.23 15.23
CA SER A 9 -1.41 -10.56 14.40
C SER A 9 -0.66 -9.29 13.96
N ASP A 10 0.66 -9.38 13.88
CA ASP A 10 1.53 -8.37 13.30
C ASP A 10 1.69 -8.54 11.77
N ASN A 11 1.14 -9.64 11.19
CA ASN A 11 1.19 -9.92 9.75
C ASN A 11 0.11 -9.17 8.95
N MET A 12 -0.27 -7.97 9.38
CA MET A 12 -1.17 -7.11 8.65
C MET A 12 -0.53 -5.75 8.36
N GLU A 13 -0.61 -5.32 7.12
CA GLU A 13 -0.21 -4.00 6.64
C GLU A 13 -1.47 -3.22 6.28
N ASP A 14 -1.71 -2.09 6.95
CA ASP A 14 -2.85 -1.23 6.66
C ASP A 14 -2.42 -0.08 5.75
N ARG A 15 -2.89 -0.13 4.51
CA ARG A 15 -2.65 0.89 3.48
C ARG A 15 -3.90 1.74 3.22
N ARG A 16 -4.97 1.54 3.98
CA ARG A 16 -6.15 2.41 3.90
C ARG A 16 -5.74 3.81 4.31
N GLY A 17 -6.26 4.82 3.66
CA GLY A 17 -5.82 6.21 3.91
C GLY A 17 -4.47 6.58 3.27
N MET A 18 -3.72 5.63 2.72
CA MET A 18 -2.60 5.94 1.85
C MET A 18 -3.15 6.22 0.46
N SER A 19 -3.01 7.45 -0.02
CA SER A 19 -3.32 7.76 -1.41
C SER A 19 -2.46 6.86 -2.32
N ASN A 20 -3.08 6.21 -3.30
CA ASN A 20 -2.40 5.50 -4.39
C ASN A 20 -1.72 6.47 -5.37
N GLY A 21 -1.21 7.58 -4.87
CA GLY A 21 -0.19 8.34 -5.56
C GLY A 21 0.96 7.38 -5.78
N GLY A 22 1.10 6.92 -7.02
CA GLY A 22 2.11 5.95 -7.42
C GLY A 22 3.43 6.26 -6.74
N LYS A 23 4.23 5.26 -6.49
CA LYS A 23 5.61 5.43 -6.05
C LYS A 23 6.29 6.42 -6.98
N SER A 24 6.12 7.71 -6.68
CA SER A 24 6.92 8.79 -7.24
C SER A 24 8.30 8.68 -6.62
N LEU A 25 8.99 7.59 -6.93
CA LEU A 25 10.43 7.47 -6.78
C LEU A 25 11.17 8.41 -7.72
N VAL A 26 10.43 9.23 -8.45
CA VAL A 26 10.96 10.09 -9.50
C VAL A 26 10.88 11.58 -9.13
N GLY A 27 10.27 11.93 -7.99
CA GLY A 27 9.98 13.32 -7.67
C GLY A 27 11.19 14.24 -7.44
N GLY A 28 12.27 13.77 -6.89
CA GLY A 28 13.41 14.65 -6.56
C GLY A 28 14.72 14.31 -7.28
N GLY A 29 14.98 13.03 -7.53
CA GLY A 29 16.27 12.58 -8.05
C GLY A 29 16.47 12.86 -9.54
N ILE A 30 15.52 12.47 -10.38
CA ILE A 30 15.66 12.59 -11.85
C ILE A 30 15.49 14.03 -12.28
N ILE A 31 14.51 14.76 -11.75
CA ILE A 31 14.33 16.19 -12.06
C ILE A 31 15.53 16.98 -11.57
N GLY A 32 16.05 16.70 -10.37
CA GLY A 32 17.26 17.31 -9.85
C GLY A 32 18.49 17.03 -10.71
N ILE A 33 18.63 15.80 -11.21
CA ILE A 33 19.71 15.40 -12.13
C ILE A 33 19.55 16.10 -13.49
N ILE A 34 18.33 16.20 -14.02
CA ILE A 34 18.06 16.90 -15.29
C ILE A 34 18.39 18.40 -15.14
N ILE A 35 17.98 19.04 -14.04
CA ILE A 35 18.31 20.44 -13.76
C ILE A 35 19.83 20.62 -13.65
N LEU A 36 20.52 19.72 -12.96
CA LEU A 36 21.99 19.76 -12.82
C LEU A 36 22.68 19.59 -14.17
N LEU A 37 22.23 18.65 -15.01
CA LEU A 37 22.78 18.44 -16.35
C LEU A 37 22.54 19.62 -17.27
N VAL A 38 21.36 20.24 -17.22
CA VAL A 38 21.04 21.45 -17.99
C VAL A 38 21.90 22.63 -17.53
N ASN A 39 22.18 22.78 -16.23
CA ASN A 39 23.09 23.84 -15.73
C ASN A 39 24.56 23.62 -16.14
N ILE A 40 25.00 22.34 -16.22
CA ILE A 40 26.41 22.05 -16.57
C ILE A 40 26.64 22.05 -18.08
N PHE A 41 25.68 21.58 -18.88
CA PHE A 41 25.83 21.37 -20.31
C PHE A 41 24.97 22.29 -21.19
N GLY A 42 24.00 23.04 -20.60
CA GLY A 42 22.94 23.72 -21.32
C GLY A 42 23.33 25.10 -21.93
N GLY A 43 24.46 25.68 -21.62
CA GLY A 43 24.90 26.95 -22.20
C GLY A 43 23.84 28.07 -22.16
N GLU A 44 23.90 29.04 -23.11
CA GLU A 44 23.00 30.18 -23.16
C GLU A 44 21.52 29.88 -23.45
N ASN A 45 21.17 28.63 -23.80
CA ASN A 45 19.78 28.21 -24.07
C ASN A 45 19.04 27.65 -22.82
N ALA A 46 19.67 27.63 -21.67
CA ALA A 46 19.05 27.15 -20.42
C ALA A 46 17.83 27.97 -19.98
N GLN A 47 17.73 29.25 -20.42
CA GLN A 47 16.61 30.13 -20.05
C GLN A 47 15.26 29.76 -20.71
N MET A 48 15.27 28.94 -21.76
CA MET A 48 14.03 28.48 -22.40
C MET A 48 13.35 27.32 -21.68
N ILE A 49 14.08 26.61 -20.80
CA ILE A 49 13.59 25.42 -20.12
C ILE A 49 12.99 25.74 -18.74
N THR A 50 13.35 26.91 -18.19
CA THR A 50 12.89 27.37 -16.89
C THR A 50 11.36 27.41 -16.75
N PRO A 51 10.58 27.99 -17.68
CA PRO A 51 9.13 28.05 -17.54
C PRO A 51 8.46 26.69 -17.64
N VAL A 52 9.01 25.75 -18.40
CA VAL A 52 8.52 24.36 -18.47
C VAL A 52 8.77 23.63 -17.17
N LEU A 53 9.92 23.84 -16.53
CA LEU A 53 10.25 23.27 -15.23
C LEU A 53 9.37 23.82 -14.11
N GLU A 54 9.09 25.13 -14.12
CA GLU A 54 8.19 25.75 -13.12
C GLU A 54 6.75 25.23 -13.27
N GLN A 55 6.29 25.00 -14.49
CA GLN A 55 4.97 24.42 -14.75
C GLN A 55 4.92 22.96 -14.27
N PHE A 56 5.97 22.18 -14.48
CA PHE A 56 6.08 20.82 -13.95
C PHE A 56 6.18 20.78 -12.42
N ASN A 57 6.90 21.72 -11.81
CA ASN A 57 7.04 21.81 -10.36
C ASN A 57 5.71 22.22 -9.69
N ASN A 58 4.96 23.15 -10.29
CA ASN A 58 3.64 23.52 -9.80
C ASN A 58 2.60 22.39 -9.96
N GLN A 59 2.72 21.58 -11.00
CA GLN A 59 1.84 20.41 -11.21
C GLN A 59 2.22 19.26 -10.28
N SER A 60 3.49 19.11 -9.91
CA SER A 60 3.96 18.13 -8.93
C SER A 60 3.60 18.50 -7.49
N GLN A 61 3.42 19.79 -7.17
CA GLN A 61 2.96 20.23 -5.86
C GLN A 61 1.46 20.01 -5.63
N SER A 62 0.67 19.81 -6.68
CA SER A 62 -0.75 19.44 -6.57
C SER A 62 -0.98 17.95 -6.32
N ALA A 63 0.03 17.13 -6.43
CA ALA A 63 0.02 15.74 -6.02
C ALA A 63 0.49 15.59 -4.56
N THR A 64 -0.05 16.42 -3.66
CA THR A 64 0.05 16.16 -2.23
C THR A 64 -0.66 14.83 -2.00
N THR A 65 0.09 13.81 -1.69
CA THR A 65 -0.43 12.53 -1.19
C THR A 65 -1.15 12.86 0.12
N GLU A 66 -2.42 13.22 0.05
CA GLU A 66 -3.24 13.39 1.24
C GLU A 66 -3.36 12.03 1.90
N GLN A 67 -2.50 11.79 2.87
CA GLN A 67 -2.65 10.69 3.80
C GLN A 67 -3.86 11.02 4.65
N ARG A 68 -4.96 10.32 4.40
CA ARG A 68 -6.18 10.45 5.18
C ARG A 68 -6.06 9.65 6.46
N ASP A 69 -6.38 10.25 7.59
CA ASP A 69 -6.52 9.50 8.84
C ASP A 69 -7.65 8.47 8.73
N LEU A 70 -7.41 7.30 9.32
CA LEU A 70 -8.43 6.27 9.42
C LEU A 70 -9.54 6.70 10.38
N THR A 71 -10.77 6.44 10.01
CA THR A 71 -11.92 6.64 10.89
C THR A 71 -11.88 5.65 12.08
N PRO A 72 -12.56 5.96 13.20
CA PRO A 72 -12.67 5.01 14.31
C PRO A 72 -13.24 3.64 13.90
N SER A 73 -14.18 3.59 12.95
CA SER A 73 -14.73 2.34 12.40
C SER A 73 -13.66 1.54 11.67
N GLU A 74 -12.90 2.17 10.76
CA GLU A 74 -11.81 1.53 10.02
C GLU A 74 -10.71 0.99 10.96
N ILE A 75 -10.44 1.69 12.05
CA ILE A 75 -9.50 1.20 13.08
C ILE A 75 -10.03 -0.07 13.75
N GLU A 76 -11.30 -0.10 14.13
CA GLU A 76 -11.92 -1.28 14.74
C GLU A 76 -11.99 -2.46 13.77
N GLU A 77 -12.31 -2.23 12.51
CA GLU A 77 -12.25 -3.25 11.44
C GLU A 77 -10.84 -3.83 11.29
N GLY A 78 -9.82 -2.98 11.28
CA GLY A 78 -8.42 -3.42 11.25
C GLY A 78 -8.06 -4.30 12.44
N LYS A 79 -8.49 -3.95 13.65
CA LYS A 79 -8.29 -4.79 14.85
C LYS A 79 -9.02 -6.13 14.74
N PHE A 80 -10.24 -6.13 14.21
CA PHE A 80 -11.00 -7.35 13.94
C PHE A 80 -10.24 -8.27 12.98
N VAL A 81 -9.79 -7.75 11.83
CA VAL A 81 -9.01 -8.52 10.85
C VAL A 81 -7.73 -9.08 11.48
N LYS A 82 -6.99 -8.27 12.25
CA LYS A 82 -5.79 -8.72 12.98
C LYS A 82 -6.09 -9.87 13.94
N THR A 83 -7.23 -9.82 14.62
CA THR A 83 -7.62 -10.88 15.57
C THR A 83 -7.96 -12.17 14.85
N ILE A 84 -8.73 -12.11 13.76
CA ILE A 84 -9.07 -13.29 12.96
C ILE A 84 -7.81 -13.88 12.30
N LEU A 85 -6.91 -13.05 11.81
CA LEU A 85 -5.63 -13.51 11.27
C LEU A 85 -4.80 -14.24 12.34
N ALA A 86 -4.73 -13.70 13.56
CA ALA A 86 -4.05 -14.34 14.67
C ALA A 86 -4.63 -15.73 14.99
N ASP A 87 -5.96 -15.86 15.01
CA ASP A 87 -6.62 -17.15 15.23
C ASP A 87 -6.29 -18.16 14.12
N ASN A 88 -6.27 -17.72 12.87
CA ASN A 88 -5.87 -18.56 11.73
C ASN A 88 -4.41 -19.01 11.85
N GLU A 89 -3.51 -18.10 12.19
CA GLU A 89 -2.09 -18.43 12.41
C GLU A 89 -1.91 -19.49 13.51
N ASP A 90 -2.61 -19.36 14.62
CA ASP A 90 -2.54 -20.32 15.73
C ASP A 90 -3.00 -21.71 15.31
N VAL A 91 -4.11 -21.79 14.57
CA VAL A 91 -4.65 -23.06 14.07
C VAL A 91 -3.70 -23.71 13.06
N TRP A 92 -3.23 -22.95 12.05
CA TRP A 92 -2.35 -23.49 11.02
C TRP A 92 -0.97 -23.85 11.55
N ASN A 93 -0.39 -23.03 12.45
CA ASN A 93 0.86 -23.39 13.13
C ASN A 93 0.74 -24.74 13.84
N LYS A 94 -0.36 -24.97 14.55
CA LYS A 94 -0.59 -26.25 15.24
C LYS A 94 -0.68 -27.42 14.25
N ILE A 95 -1.48 -27.29 13.19
CA ILE A 95 -1.66 -28.32 12.17
C ILE A 95 -0.32 -28.66 11.50
N PHE A 96 0.48 -27.65 11.14
CA PHE A 96 1.77 -27.85 10.49
C PHE A 96 2.76 -28.52 11.43
N GLN A 97 2.83 -28.11 12.72
CA GLN A 97 3.68 -28.73 13.73
C GLN A 97 3.33 -30.21 13.94
N GLU A 98 2.04 -30.55 14.01
CA GLU A 98 1.57 -31.93 14.15
C GLU A 98 1.99 -32.83 12.96
N ASN A 99 2.24 -32.22 11.79
CA ASN A 99 2.69 -32.89 10.57
C ASN A 99 4.20 -32.73 10.32
N ASN A 100 4.97 -32.22 11.27
CA ASN A 100 6.41 -31.94 11.14
C ASN A 100 6.74 -30.98 9.97
N LEU A 101 5.85 -30.04 9.70
CA LEU A 101 6.00 -28.99 8.69
C LEU A 101 6.16 -27.63 9.35
N GLN A 102 6.74 -26.67 8.63
CA GLN A 102 6.83 -25.29 9.07
C GLN A 102 5.73 -24.48 8.36
N PHE A 103 4.95 -23.73 9.13
CA PHE A 103 3.95 -22.82 8.60
C PHE A 103 4.57 -21.43 8.36
N GLU A 104 4.36 -20.89 7.17
CA GLU A 104 4.68 -19.50 6.86
C GLU A 104 3.38 -18.73 6.68
N ALA A 105 3.14 -17.77 7.58
CA ALA A 105 1.92 -16.96 7.54
C ALA A 105 1.96 -15.95 6.40
N ALA A 106 0.92 -15.92 5.58
CA ALA A 106 0.75 -14.87 4.58
C ALA A 106 0.44 -13.53 5.27
N LYS A 107 0.99 -12.44 4.74
CA LYS A 107 0.66 -11.10 5.20
C LYS A 107 -0.64 -10.62 4.57
N ILE A 108 -1.53 -10.02 5.36
CA ILE A 108 -2.73 -9.32 4.85
C ILE A 108 -2.39 -7.86 4.61
N VAL A 109 -2.80 -7.34 3.45
CA VAL A 109 -2.75 -5.91 3.09
C VAL A 109 -4.17 -5.40 2.98
N LEU A 110 -4.55 -4.49 3.87
CA LEU A 110 -5.80 -3.73 3.73
C LEU A 110 -5.56 -2.52 2.83
N PHE A 111 -6.44 -2.29 1.89
CA PHE A 111 -6.37 -1.14 0.98
C PHE A 111 -7.75 -0.53 0.75
N SER A 112 -7.82 0.61 0.11
CA SER A 112 -9.07 1.26 -0.32
C SER A 112 -8.97 1.66 -1.79
N GLY A 113 -9.93 1.24 -2.58
CA GLY A 113 -10.08 1.60 -3.98
C GLY A 113 -9.16 0.84 -4.92
N GLN A 114 -7.87 1.12 -4.91
CA GLN A 114 -6.89 0.51 -5.81
C GLN A 114 -5.62 0.13 -5.07
N VAL A 115 -4.92 -0.90 -5.55
CA VAL A 115 -3.65 -1.35 -4.99
C VAL A 115 -2.75 -1.90 -6.09
N GLU A 116 -1.44 -1.60 -5.99
CA GLU A 116 -0.40 -2.23 -6.81
C GLU A 116 0.21 -3.41 -6.06
N THR A 117 0.34 -4.54 -6.77
CA THR A 117 0.87 -5.80 -6.24
C THR A 117 1.93 -6.37 -7.18
N ALA A 118 2.66 -7.37 -6.74
CA ALA A 118 3.58 -8.11 -7.61
C ALA A 118 2.83 -8.88 -8.74
N CYS A 119 1.52 -9.08 -8.60
CA CYS A 119 0.67 -9.73 -9.60
C CYS A 119 -0.01 -8.74 -10.56
N GLY A 120 0.25 -7.44 -10.42
CA GLY A 120 -0.37 -6.35 -11.16
C GLY A 120 -1.28 -5.47 -10.31
N GLY A 121 -1.88 -4.45 -10.93
CA GLY A 121 -2.86 -3.58 -10.29
C GLY A 121 -4.19 -4.28 -10.06
N ALA A 122 -4.82 -3.99 -8.92
CA ALA A 122 -6.16 -4.47 -8.59
C ALA A 122 -7.01 -3.34 -7.99
N SER A 123 -8.32 -3.52 -7.99
CA SER A 123 -9.29 -2.57 -7.44
C SER A 123 -10.27 -3.27 -6.50
N SER A 124 -11.07 -2.49 -5.78
CA SER A 124 -12.14 -3.00 -4.92
C SER A 124 -13.07 -3.98 -5.64
N ALA A 125 -13.29 -3.78 -6.95
CA ALA A 125 -14.13 -4.67 -7.77
C ALA A 125 -13.53 -6.09 -7.95
N SER A 126 -12.24 -6.28 -7.66
CA SER A 126 -11.60 -7.60 -7.73
C SER A 126 -12.00 -8.52 -6.57
N GLY A 127 -12.56 -7.94 -5.47
CA GLY A 127 -12.75 -8.63 -4.21
C GLY A 127 -11.42 -9.00 -3.53
N PRO A 128 -11.46 -9.70 -2.40
CA PRO A 128 -10.26 -10.20 -1.74
C PRO A 128 -9.53 -11.24 -2.59
N PHE A 129 -8.20 -11.17 -2.66
CA PHE A 129 -7.38 -12.10 -3.43
C PHE A 129 -6.02 -12.35 -2.80
N TYR A 130 -5.41 -13.47 -3.19
CA TYR A 130 -4.03 -13.82 -2.85
C TYR A 130 -3.11 -13.61 -4.05
N CYS A 131 -1.99 -12.94 -3.85
CA CYS A 131 -0.96 -12.78 -4.87
C CYS A 131 0.23 -13.72 -4.57
N PRO A 132 0.48 -14.75 -5.40
CA PRO A 132 1.63 -15.64 -5.18
C PRO A 132 2.97 -14.97 -5.46
N GLY A 133 3.00 -13.87 -6.21
CA GLY A 133 4.22 -13.15 -6.53
C GLY A 133 4.90 -12.48 -5.33
N ASP A 134 4.12 -12.05 -4.34
CA ASP A 134 4.60 -11.46 -3.09
C ASP A 134 4.08 -12.16 -1.83
N GLN A 135 3.32 -13.26 -2.01
CA GLN A 135 2.77 -14.10 -0.95
C GLN A 135 1.89 -13.32 0.04
N LYS A 136 1.11 -12.38 -0.47
CA LYS A 136 0.21 -11.54 0.32
C LYS A 136 -1.25 -11.74 -0.04
N ILE A 137 -2.11 -11.55 0.95
CA ILE A 137 -3.56 -11.45 0.78
C ILE A 137 -3.91 -9.98 0.73
N TYR A 138 -4.67 -9.58 -0.27
CA TYR A 138 -5.14 -8.21 -0.47
C TYR A 138 -6.64 -8.14 -0.24
N MET A 139 -7.08 -7.15 0.53
CA MET A 139 -8.47 -7.05 0.97
C MET A 139 -8.88 -5.58 1.04
N ASP A 140 -9.93 -5.22 0.30
CA ASP A 140 -10.64 -3.96 0.48
C ASP A 140 -11.86 -4.20 1.36
N MET A 141 -11.97 -3.48 2.47
CA MET A 141 -13.06 -3.67 3.43
C MET A 141 -14.41 -3.22 2.88
N SER A 142 -14.45 -2.29 1.91
CA SER A 142 -15.68 -1.87 1.25
C SER A 142 -16.42 -3.01 0.55
N PHE A 143 -15.69 -4.04 0.11
CA PHE A 143 -16.29 -5.25 -0.47
C PHE A 143 -17.27 -5.94 0.50
N PHE A 144 -16.99 -5.89 1.80
CA PHE A 144 -17.82 -6.52 2.81
C PHE A 144 -19.02 -5.66 3.22
N GLU A 145 -19.00 -4.37 2.93
CA GLU A 145 -20.13 -3.46 3.18
C GLU A 145 -21.23 -3.65 2.12
N GLU A 146 -20.88 -4.18 0.95
CA GLU A 146 -21.79 -4.42 -0.17
C GLU A 146 -22.47 -5.81 -0.13
N LEU A 147 -22.06 -6.69 0.79
CA LEU A 147 -22.61 -8.04 0.95
C LEU A 147 -23.81 -8.06 1.92
#